data_d5509a96beed53ae85464f34b62fb47c
#
_entry.id   d5509a96beed53ae85464f34b62fb47c
#
_cell.length_a   1.000
_cell.length_b   1.000
_cell.length_c   1.000
_cell.angle_alpha   90.00
_cell.angle_beta   90.00
_cell.angle_gamma   90.00
#
_symmetry.space_group_name_H-M   'P 1'
#
loop_
_entity.id
_entity.type
_entity.pdbx_description
1 polymer ?
#
loop_
_entity_poly.entity_id
_entity_poly.type
_entity_poly.pdbx_seq_one_letter_code
_entity_poly.pdbx_strand_id
1 'polypeptide(L)'
;TSRLGKNRFRIAGTAEFNGYNLDIRDDRIKPLRDWCETFFPDVSTEHCVPWAGLRPMLPSMMPKVGPGSKPGVYYNTGHGHLGWTLSAATAQLTADTIDMNRMRNAA
;
A
#
# COMPACT_ATOMS: atom_id res chain seq x y z
N THR A 1 -0.41 -5.47 12.77
CA THR A 1 0.75 -6.30 13.13
C THR A 1 0.78 -7.58 12.33
N SER A 2 1.98 -8.14 12.15
CA SER A 2 2.17 -9.42 11.47
C SER A 2 3.38 -10.16 12.04
N ARG A 3 3.23 -11.44 12.33
CA ARG A 3 4.36 -12.31 12.63
C ARG A 3 4.96 -12.81 11.31
N LEU A 4 6.26 -12.61 11.12
CA LEU A 4 7.00 -12.99 9.93
C LEU A 4 8.02 -14.08 10.28
N GLY A 5 7.61 -15.33 10.13
CA GLY A 5 8.42 -16.49 10.53
C GLY A 5 8.51 -16.63 12.06
N LYS A 6 9.62 -17.20 12.53
CA LYS A 6 9.80 -17.51 13.97
C LYS A 6 10.22 -16.29 14.80
N ASN A 7 11.07 -15.43 14.26
CA ASN A 7 11.83 -14.44 15.02
C ASN A 7 11.61 -12.99 14.57
N ARG A 8 10.58 -12.72 13.74
CA ARG A 8 10.29 -11.37 13.28
C ARG A 8 8.84 -11.00 13.55
N PHE A 9 8.64 -9.86 14.17
CA PHE A 9 7.34 -9.24 14.37
C PHE A 9 7.32 -7.88 13.68
N ARG A 10 6.33 -7.64 12.86
CA ARG A 10 6.17 -6.39 12.11
C ARG A 10 5.02 -5.59 12.66
N ILE A 11 5.29 -4.32 12.94
CA ILE A 11 4.29 -3.31 13.28
C ILE A 11 4.24 -2.32 12.13
N ALA A 12 3.08 -2.09 11.56
CA ALA A 12 2.84 -1.09 10.52
C ALA A 12 2.05 0.08 11.10
N GLY A 13 2.55 1.26 10.94
CA GLY A 13 2.06 2.56 11.36
C GLY A 13 3.22 3.51 11.11
N THR A 14 3.08 4.75 11.15
CA THR A 14 2.03 5.69 11.03
C THR A 14 1.72 6.00 9.56
N ALA A 15 0.65 6.72 9.25
CA ALA A 15 0.45 7.29 7.90
C ALA A 15 0.75 8.78 7.96
N GLU A 16 1.60 9.25 7.06
CA GLU A 16 2.03 10.65 7.01
C GLU A 16 1.77 11.25 5.62
N PHE A 17 1.26 12.48 5.57
CA PHE A 17 1.14 13.28 4.36
C PHE A 17 2.33 14.23 4.29
N ASN A 18 3.47 13.73 3.82
CA ASN A 18 4.75 14.43 3.85
C ASN A 18 5.48 14.41 2.49
N GLY A 19 4.72 14.44 1.41
CA GLY A 19 5.28 14.39 0.05
C GLY A 19 6.11 13.13 -0.18
N TYR A 20 7.32 13.31 -0.67
CA TYR A 20 8.27 12.21 -0.93
C TYR A 20 9.33 12.05 0.17
N ASN A 21 9.15 12.68 1.33
CA ASN A 21 10.08 12.56 2.43
C ASN A 21 10.02 11.14 3.04
N LEU A 22 11.18 10.51 3.17
CA LEU A 22 11.37 9.18 3.74
C LEU A 22 12.17 9.21 5.05
N ASP A 23 12.35 10.39 5.65
CA ASP A 23 13.08 10.51 6.90
C ASP A 23 12.39 9.70 8.00
N ILE A 24 13.20 8.92 8.70
CA ILE A 24 12.74 8.12 9.83
C ILE A 24 12.97 8.95 11.09
N ARG A 25 11.88 9.26 11.79
CA ARG A 25 11.89 10.13 12.96
C ARG A 25 11.54 9.32 14.22
N ASP A 26 12.30 9.53 15.28
CA ASP A 26 12.09 8.81 16.54
C ASP A 26 10.72 9.07 17.16
N ASP A 27 10.19 10.30 17.02
CA ASP A 27 8.85 10.66 17.50
C ASP A 27 7.72 9.87 16.80
N ARG A 28 8.00 9.26 15.64
CA ARG A 28 7.08 8.39 14.90
C ARG A 28 7.28 6.91 15.21
N ILE A 29 8.49 6.53 15.58
CA ILE A 29 8.83 5.13 15.90
C ILE A 29 8.51 4.81 17.36
N LYS A 30 8.82 5.74 18.27
CA LYS A 30 8.61 5.53 19.72
C LYS A 30 7.18 5.08 20.08
N PRO A 31 6.11 5.73 19.61
CA PRO A 31 4.74 5.30 19.92
C PRO A 31 4.42 3.87 19.47
N LEU A 32 5.02 3.40 18.37
CA LEU A 32 4.85 2.03 17.88
C LEU A 32 5.56 1.01 18.77
N ARG A 33 6.72 1.37 19.30
CA ARG A 33 7.45 0.55 20.27
C ARG A 33 6.70 0.47 21.58
N ASP A 34 6.30 1.62 22.15
CA ASP A 34 5.53 1.71 23.41
C ASP A 34 4.23 0.88 23.31
N TRP A 35 3.55 0.97 22.17
CA TRP A 35 2.36 0.16 21.91
C TRP A 35 2.69 -1.34 21.85
N CYS A 36 3.80 -1.73 21.23
CA CYS A 36 4.24 -3.13 21.18
C CYS A 36 4.52 -3.67 22.59
N GLU A 37 5.27 -2.94 23.37
CA GLU A 37 5.62 -3.32 24.74
C GLU A 37 4.39 -3.46 25.65
N THR A 38 3.37 -2.62 25.41
CA THR A 38 2.11 -2.66 26.17
C THR A 38 1.27 -3.88 25.81
N PHE A 39 1.09 -4.18 24.51
CA PHE A 39 0.14 -5.18 24.05
C PHE A 39 0.77 -6.54 23.69
N PHE A 40 2.08 -6.59 23.55
CA PHE A 40 2.85 -7.78 23.20
C PHE A 40 4.12 -7.88 24.06
N PRO A 41 3.99 -8.07 25.38
CA PRO A 41 5.13 -8.03 26.30
C PRO A 41 6.20 -9.11 26.04
N ASP A 42 5.82 -10.18 25.36
CA ASP A 42 6.74 -11.25 24.96
C ASP A 42 7.58 -10.92 23.71
N VAL A 43 7.34 -9.76 23.08
CA VAL A 43 8.07 -9.31 21.90
C VAL A 43 9.12 -8.27 22.30
N SER A 44 10.40 -8.63 22.17
CA SER A 44 11.49 -7.69 22.43
C SER A 44 11.49 -6.56 21.40
N THR A 45 11.57 -5.33 21.86
CA THR A 45 11.74 -4.12 21.03
C THR A 45 13.17 -3.59 21.04
N GLU A 46 14.11 -4.32 21.62
CA GLU A 46 15.51 -3.92 21.74
C GLU A 46 16.19 -3.73 20.38
N HIS A 47 15.86 -4.61 19.42
CA HIS A 47 16.40 -4.59 18.06
C HIS A 47 15.31 -4.28 17.04
N CYS A 48 14.89 -3.02 17.00
CA CYS A 48 13.96 -2.52 15.99
C CYS A 48 14.69 -2.06 14.73
N VAL A 49 14.17 -2.45 13.58
CA VAL A 49 14.61 -1.93 12.27
C VAL A 49 13.48 -1.05 11.72
N PRO A 50 13.54 0.26 11.94
CA PRO A 50 12.54 1.18 11.38
C PRO A 50 12.73 1.33 9.87
N TRP A 51 11.63 1.55 9.16
CA TRP A 51 11.65 1.80 7.72
C TRP A 51 10.51 2.73 7.34
N ALA A 52 10.66 3.41 6.21
CA ALA A 52 9.62 4.22 5.59
C ALA A 52 9.43 3.79 4.14
N GLY A 53 8.25 4.06 3.60
CA GLY A 53 7.93 3.75 2.21
C GLY A 53 6.78 4.61 1.71
N LEU A 54 6.84 4.97 0.43
CA LEU A 54 5.79 5.75 -0.22
C LEU A 54 4.60 4.84 -0.60
N ARG A 55 3.40 5.39 -0.46
CA ARG A 55 2.17 4.75 -0.89
C ARG A 55 1.54 5.54 -2.03
N PRO A 56 1.22 4.91 -3.17
CA PRO A 56 0.52 5.57 -4.26
C PRO A 56 -0.97 5.70 -3.91
N MET A 57 -1.33 6.74 -3.18
CA MET A 57 -2.70 7.01 -2.74
C MET A 57 -3.34 8.11 -3.56
N LEU A 58 -4.60 7.93 -3.93
CA LEU A 58 -5.44 8.98 -4.50
C LEU A 58 -6.28 9.65 -3.42
N PRO A 59 -6.69 10.90 -3.60
CA PRO A 59 -7.55 11.59 -2.61
C PRO A 59 -8.87 10.86 -2.32
N SER A 60 -9.38 10.11 -3.29
CA SER A 60 -10.59 9.28 -3.14
C SER A 60 -10.37 8.01 -2.31
N MET A 61 -9.13 7.66 -1.98
CA MET A 61 -8.72 6.39 -1.37
C MET A 61 -9.06 5.15 -2.22
N MET A 62 -9.58 5.33 -3.42
CA MET A 62 -9.92 4.26 -4.35
C MET A 62 -8.87 4.17 -5.47
N PRO A 63 -8.50 2.96 -5.92
CA PRO A 63 -7.61 2.81 -7.05
C PRO A 63 -8.25 3.36 -8.33
N LYS A 64 -7.41 3.91 -9.21
CA LYS A 64 -7.81 4.27 -10.57
C LYS A 64 -7.60 3.08 -11.48
N VAL A 65 -8.70 2.49 -11.93
CA VAL A 65 -8.73 1.37 -12.88
C VAL A 65 -9.54 1.78 -14.09
N GLY A 66 -9.02 1.56 -15.30
CA GLY A 66 -9.74 1.85 -16.54
C GLY A 66 -8.95 2.65 -17.57
N PRO A 67 -9.62 3.17 -18.63
CA PRO A 67 -8.95 3.84 -19.74
C PRO A 67 -8.33 5.16 -19.30
N GLY A 68 -7.19 5.47 -19.89
CA GLY A 68 -6.54 6.77 -19.79
C GLY A 68 -7.11 7.79 -20.75
N SER A 69 -6.56 9.02 -20.72
CA SER A 69 -6.93 10.10 -21.64
C SER A 69 -6.39 9.92 -23.05
N LYS A 70 -5.38 9.07 -23.22
CA LYS A 70 -4.80 8.76 -24.55
C LYS A 70 -5.23 7.36 -24.99
N PRO A 71 -5.53 7.16 -26.30
CA PRO A 71 -5.83 5.85 -26.84
C PRO A 71 -4.73 4.82 -26.51
N GLY A 72 -5.12 3.61 -26.12
CA GLY A 72 -4.21 2.52 -25.78
C GLY A 72 -3.54 2.62 -24.41
N VAL A 73 -3.82 3.68 -23.62
CA VAL A 73 -3.34 3.82 -22.26
C VAL A 73 -4.42 3.40 -21.27
N TYR A 74 -4.05 2.55 -20.33
CA TYR A 74 -4.94 2.08 -19.25
C TYR A 74 -4.26 2.28 -17.90
N TYR A 75 -5.06 2.60 -16.90
CA TYR A 75 -4.60 2.77 -15.53
C TYR A 75 -5.00 1.57 -14.67
N ASN A 76 -4.08 1.15 -13.82
CA ASN A 76 -4.32 0.25 -12.69
C ASN A 76 -3.37 0.67 -11.57
N THR A 77 -3.71 1.73 -10.84
CA THR A 77 -2.82 2.42 -9.92
C THR A 77 -3.55 3.07 -8.75
N GLY A 78 -2.82 3.60 -7.78
CA GLY A 78 -3.40 4.33 -6.66
C GLY A 78 -4.01 3.47 -5.57
N HIS A 79 -3.58 2.23 -5.42
CA HIS A 79 -4.14 1.24 -4.49
C HIS A 79 -3.88 1.52 -3.01
N GLY A 80 -3.01 2.46 -2.68
CA GLY A 80 -2.65 2.78 -1.30
C GLY A 80 -2.14 1.56 -0.53
N HIS A 81 -2.78 1.25 0.59
CA HIS A 81 -2.42 0.11 1.43
C HIS A 81 -3.11 -1.22 1.03
N LEU A 82 -4.01 -1.19 0.05
CA LEU A 82 -4.81 -2.35 -0.38
C LEU A 82 -4.32 -2.99 -1.67
N GLY A 83 -3.13 -2.65 -2.16
CA GLY A 83 -2.62 -3.14 -3.43
C GLY A 83 -2.60 -4.66 -3.56
N TRP A 84 -2.14 -5.37 -2.55
CA TRP A 84 -2.19 -6.84 -2.52
C TRP A 84 -3.61 -7.38 -2.48
N THR A 85 -4.44 -6.83 -1.60
CA THR A 85 -5.83 -7.29 -1.41
C THR A 85 -6.66 -7.14 -2.69
N LEU A 86 -6.47 -6.04 -3.42
CA LEU A 86 -7.25 -5.71 -4.61
C LEU A 86 -6.62 -6.20 -5.92
N SER A 87 -5.40 -6.75 -5.88
CA SER A 87 -4.61 -7.05 -7.08
C SER A 87 -5.36 -7.89 -8.13
N ALA A 88 -5.96 -9.00 -7.72
CA ALA A 88 -6.67 -9.89 -8.64
C ALA A 88 -7.91 -9.21 -9.25
N ALA A 89 -8.72 -8.54 -8.42
CA ALA A 89 -9.93 -7.86 -8.87
C ALA A 89 -9.62 -6.70 -9.84
N THR A 90 -8.63 -5.87 -9.51
CA THR A 90 -8.27 -4.74 -10.37
C THR A 90 -7.54 -5.18 -11.65
N ALA A 91 -6.80 -6.28 -11.61
CA ALA A 91 -6.24 -6.88 -12.82
C ALA A 91 -7.34 -7.36 -13.77
N GLN A 92 -8.36 -8.06 -13.25
CA GLN A 92 -9.51 -8.51 -14.05
C GLN A 92 -10.26 -7.32 -14.66
N LEU A 93 -10.60 -6.30 -13.86
CA LEU A 93 -11.26 -5.09 -14.34
C LEU A 93 -10.45 -4.38 -15.43
N THR A 94 -9.12 -4.38 -15.35
CA THR A 94 -8.25 -3.79 -16.36
C THR A 94 -8.32 -4.61 -17.66
N ALA A 95 -8.24 -5.93 -17.57
CA ALA A 95 -8.36 -6.82 -18.72
C ALA A 95 -9.71 -6.66 -19.44
N ASP A 96 -10.81 -6.71 -18.68
CA ASP A 96 -12.16 -6.52 -19.24
C ASP A 96 -12.31 -5.17 -19.94
N THR A 97 -11.74 -4.11 -19.36
CA THR A 97 -11.75 -2.76 -19.97
C THR A 97 -10.99 -2.73 -21.29
N ILE A 98 -9.86 -3.42 -21.39
CA ILE A 98 -9.05 -3.51 -22.62
C ILE A 98 -9.86 -4.24 -23.70
N ASP A 99 -10.45 -5.37 -23.35
CA ASP A 99 -11.20 -6.19 -24.31
C ASP A 99 -12.45 -5.48 -24.82
N MET A 100 -13.23 -4.83 -23.94
CA MET A 100 -14.37 -4.01 -24.35
C MET A 100 -13.98 -2.88 -25.31
N ASN A 101 -12.84 -2.21 -25.07
CA ASN A 101 -12.36 -1.16 -25.95
C ASN A 101 -11.88 -1.70 -27.30
N ARG A 102 -11.27 -2.87 -27.33
CA ARG A 102 -10.88 -3.54 -28.60
C ARG A 102 -12.09 -3.88 -29.45
N MET A 103 -13.14 -4.47 -28.86
CA MET A 103 -14.38 -4.81 -29.57
C MET A 103 -15.07 -3.56 -30.14
N ARG A 104 -15.13 -2.47 -29.37
CA ARG A 104 -15.74 -1.22 -29.78
C ARG A 104 -15.00 -0.53 -30.92
N ASN A 105 -13.68 -0.69 -31.01
CA ASN A 105 -12.86 -0.11 -32.07
C ASN A 105 -12.79 -1.01 -33.34
N ALA A 106 -13.27 -2.24 -33.24
CA ALA A 106 -13.33 -3.19 -34.36
C ALA A 106 -14.70 -3.22 -35.08
N ALA A 107 -15.71 -2.57 -34.52
CA ALA A 107 -17.06 -2.41 -35.05
C ALA A 107 -17.22 -1.08 -35.78
#